data_52768b16fcaab613602cdb1c4c875497
#
_entry.id   52768b16fcaab613602cdb1c4c875497
#
_cell.length_a   1.000
_cell.length_b   1.000
_cell.length_c   1.000
_cell.angle_alpha   90.00
_cell.angle_beta   90.00
_cell.angle_gamma   90.00
#
_symmetry.space_group_name_H-M   'P 1'
#
loop_
_entity.id
_entity.type
_entity.pdbx_description
1 polymer ?
#
loop_
_entity_poly.entity_id
_entity_poly.type
_entity_poly.pdbx_seq_one_letter_code
_entity_poly.pdbx_strand_id
1 'polypeptide(L)'
;MVDINNHIEVAAISDSCQILSDTLNLVEKHIHPGQSVMELDSIAENYILSCNAKPAFKGYDGFPATLTVSIDDEIVHGIPKDIFLSEGQIVSIDCGVIKNDFYSDSARTLPVGVISDSKQKLLDVTKKALKIGIENAVVGNKVFDISN
;
A
#
# COMPACT_ATOMS: atom_id res chain seq x y z
N MET A 1 -24.51 9.97 7.29
CA MET A 1 -24.23 9.97 8.76
C MET A 1 -22.77 9.59 8.87
N VAL A 2 -21.96 10.26 9.68
CA VAL A 2 -20.56 9.85 9.90
C VAL A 2 -20.59 8.85 11.05
N ASP A 3 -20.13 7.62 10.80
CA ASP A 3 -19.99 6.62 11.86
C ASP A 3 -18.75 6.96 12.70
N ILE A 4 -18.94 6.96 14.01
CA ILE A 4 -17.86 7.20 14.98
C ILE A 4 -17.56 5.87 15.66
N ASN A 5 -16.35 5.36 15.44
CA ASN A 5 -15.90 4.13 16.03
C ASN A 5 -15.64 4.29 17.55
N ASN A 6 -15.99 3.29 18.33
CA ASN A 6 -15.63 3.22 19.73
C ASN A 6 -14.18 2.76 19.93
N HIS A 7 -13.67 2.81 21.16
CA HIS A 7 -12.27 2.44 21.46
C HIS A 7 -11.89 1.00 21.07
N ILE A 8 -12.83 0.07 21.11
CA ILE A 8 -12.60 -1.34 20.77
C ILE A 8 -12.44 -1.45 19.25
N GLU A 9 -13.31 -0.77 18.48
CA GLU A 9 -13.25 -0.72 17.03
C GLU A 9 -11.99 -0.02 16.53
N VAL A 10 -11.59 1.08 17.18
CA VAL A 10 -10.33 1.78 16.85
C VAL A 10 -9.12 0.87 17.10
N ALA A 11 -9.11 0.10 18.19
CA ALA A 11 -8.05 -0.87 18.45
C ALA A 11 -8.01 -1.97 17.38
N ALA A 12 -9.16 -2.50 16.98
CA ALA A 12 -9.25 -3.52 15.92
C ALA A 12 -8.80 -2.99 14.55
N ILE A 13 -9.12 -1.74 14.20
CA ILE A 13 -8.61 -1.07 13.00
C ILE A 13 -7.08 -0.92 13.10
N SER A 14 -6.56 -0.53 14.26
CA SER A 14 -5.11 -0.39 14.49
C SER A 14 -4.38 -1.72 14.30
N ASP A 15 -4.95 -2.85 14.77
CA ASP A 15 -4.38 -4.18 14.56
C ASP A 15 -4.31 -4.54 13.06
N SER A 16 -5.37 -4.24 12.31
CA SER A 16 -5.37 -4.41 10.84
C SER A 16 -4.30 -3.55 10.18
N CYS A 17 -4.20 -2.28 10.58
CA CYS A 17 -3.18 -1.35 10.05
C CYS A 17 -1.75 -1.81 10.37
N GLN A 18 -1.51 -2.41 11.54
CA GLN A 18 -0.18 -2.93 11.89
C GLN A 18 0.22 -4.09 10.98
N ILE A 19 -0.69 -5.06 10.74
CA ILE A 19 -0.44 -6.18 9.83
C ILE A 19 -0.16 -5.66 8.42
N LEU A 20 -0.93 -4.69 7.96
CA LEU A 20 -0.72 -4.05 6.66
C LEU A 20 0.65 -3.38 6.55
N SER A 21 1.02 -2.58 7.56
CA SER A 21 2.32 -1.91 7.61
C SER A 21 3.48 -2.91 7.55
N ASP A 22 3.38 -4.00 8.31
CA ASP A 22 4.40 -5.05 8.34
C ASP A 22 4.46 -5.83 7.02
N THR A 23 3.29 -6.06 6.38
CA THR A 23 3.22 -6.65 5.04
C THR A 23 3.98 -5.77 4.02
N LEU A 24 3.69 -4.47 3.99
CA LEU A 24 4.36 -3.54 3.08
C LEU A 24 5.86 -3.43 3.37
N ASN A 25 6.26 -3.44 4.66
CA ASN A 25 7.67 -3.46 5.05
C ASN A 25 8.39 -4.75 4.61
N LEU A 26 7.69 -5.88 4.61
CA LEU A 26 8.23 -7.15 4.12
C LEU A 26 8.38 -7.12 2.59
N VAL A 27 7.36 -6.69 1.86
CA VAL A 27 7.39 -6.57 0.39
C VAL A 27 8.49 -5.61 -0.06
N GLU A 28 8.64 -4.46 0.60
CA GLU A 28 9.67 -3.46 0.30
C GLU A 28 11.09 -4.05 0.33
N LYS A 29 11.39 -4.96 1.27
CA LYS A 29 12.71 -5.64 1.36
C LYS A 29 13.01 -6.54 0.16
N HIS A 30 12.00 -6.91 -0.60
CA HIS A 30 12.13 -7.75 -1.80
C HIS A 30 12.09 -6.93 -3.10
N ILE A 31 11.99 -5.58 -3.02
CA ILE A 31 12.02 -4.74 -4.21
C ILE A 31 13.46 -4.53 -4.66
N HIS A 32 13.83 -5.20 -5.75
CA HIS A 32 15.13 -5.08 -6.41
C HIS A 32 15.02 -5.49 -7.88
N PRO A 33 15.98 -5.12 -8.74
CA PRO A 33 16.01 -5.60 -10.11
C PRO A 33 16.06 -7.12 -10.18
N GLY A 34 15.25 -7.72 -11.05
CA GLY A 34 15.13 -9.18 -11.19
C GLY A 34 14.11 -9.84 -10.25
N GLN A 35 13.46 -9.09 -9.36
CA GLN A 35 12.40 -9.63 -8.51
C GLN A 35 11.14 -9.92 -9.34
N SER A 36 10.56 -11.10 -9.13
CA SER A 36 9.28 -11.49 -9.75
C SER A 36 8.11 -10.75 -9.09
N VAL A 37 7.26 -10.14 -9.90
CA VAL A 37 6.05 -9.43 -9.42
C VAL A 37 5.04 -10.43 -8.83
N MET A 38 4.90 -11.62 -9.40
CA MET A 38 4.04 -12.67 -8.84
C MET A 38 4.53 -13.18 -7.49
N GLU A 39 5.85 -13.21 -7.29
CA GLU A 39 6.43 -13.62 -6.01
C GLU A 39 6.18 -12.58 -4.92
N LEU A 40 6.21 -11.27 -5.23
CA LEU A 40 5.82 -10.21 -4.29
C LEU A 40 4.40 -10.39 -3.79
N ASP A 41 3.46 -10.72 -4.68
CA ASP A 41 2.07 -11.00 -4.33
C ASP A 41 1.97 -12.19 -3.37
N SER A 42 2.70 -13.28 -3.68
CA SER A 42 2.73 -14.48 -2.85
C SER A 42 3.32 -14.21 -1.46
N ILE A 43 4.37 -13.40 -1.37
CA ILE A 43 5.00 -12.99 -0.10
C ILE A 43 3.98 -12.24 0.77
N ALA A 44 3.27 -11.28 0.20
CA ALA A 44 2.25 -10.51 0.89
C ALA A 44 1.11 -11.40 1.39
N GLU A 45 0.57 -12.26 0.51
CA GLU A 45 -0.51 -13.19 0.86
C GLU A 45 -0.13 -14.11 2.02
N ASN A 46 1.03 -14.75 1.92
CA ASN A 46 1.50 -15.67 2.95
C ASN A 46 1.67 -14.99 4.31
N TYR A 47 2.20 -13.76 4.33
CA TYR A 47 2.35 -13.01 5.56
C TYR A 47 1.00 -12.65 6.18
N ILE A 48 0.07 -12.09 5.40
CA ILE A 48 -1.27 -11.72 5.86
C ILE A 48 -1.99 -12.94 6.45
N LEU A 49 -1.97 -14.07 5.76
CA LEU A 49 -2.58 -15.32 6.21
C LEU A 49 -1.93 -15.84 7.50
N SER A 50 -0.61 -15.71 7.65
CA SER A 50 0.11 -16.13 8.87
C SER A 50 -0.30 -15.31 10.11
N CYS A 51 -0.80 -14.08 9.90
CA CYS A 51 -1.34 -13.23 10.96
C CYS A 51 -2.81 -13.52 11.30
N ASN A 52 -3.40 -14.61 10.78
CA ASN A 52 -4.83 -14.89 10.87
C ASN A 52 -5.68 -13.69 10.38
N ALA A 53 -5.26 -13.08 9.29
CA ALA A 53 -5.93 -12.00 8.57
C ALA A 53 -6.22 -12.44 7.14
N LYS A 54 -6.92 -11.61 6.37
CA LYS A 54 -7.26 -11.89 4.97
C LYS A 54 -6.82 -10.74 4.07
N PRO A 55 -6.32 -11.01 2.84
CA PRO A 55 -6.17 -9.97 1.82
C PRO A 55 -7.53 -9.32 1.52
N ALA A 56 -7.58 -7.99 1.46
CA ALA A 56 -8.84 -7.30 1.21
C ALA A 56 -9.20 -7.24 -0.27
N PHE A 57 -8.21 -7.26 -1.16
CA PHE A 57 -8.44 -7.11 -2.60
C PHE A 57 -8.74 -8.43 -3.30
N LYS A 58 -8.09 -9.53 -2.87
CA LYS A 58 -8.23 -10.84 -3.52
C LYS A 58 -9.67 -11.36 -3.42
N GLY A 59 -10.32 -11.50 -4.58
CA GLY A 59 -11.71 -11.92 -4.71
C GLY A 59 -12.74 -10.78 -4.67
N TYR A 60 -12.33 -9.54 -4.30
CA TYR A 60 -13.23 -8.40 -4.34
C TYR A 60 -13.50 -8.02 -5.80
N ASP A 61 -14.75 -8.01 -6.19
CA ASP A 61 -15.21 -7.76 -7.57
C ASP A 61 -14.43 -8.55 -8.64
N GLY A 62 -14.01 -9.77 -8.28
CA GLY A 62 -13.24 -10.66 -9.15
C GLY A 62 -11.74 -10.35 -9.27
N PHE A 63 -11.19 -9.42 -8.46
CA PHE A 63 -9.76 -9.12 -8.49
C PHE A 63 -8.93 -10.36 -8.09
N PRO A 64 -7.90 -10.76 -8.88
CA PRO A 64 -7.29 -12.08 -8.72
C PRO A 64 -6.16 -12.17 -7.69
N ALA A 65 -5.67 -11.05 -7.16
CA ALA A 65 -4.42 -10.95 -6.43
C ALA A 65 -4.56 -10.29 -5.06
N THR A 66 -3.55 -10.42 -4.21
CA THR A 66 -3.45 -9.82 -2.89
C THR A 66 -3.02 -8.37 -2.96
N LEU A 67 -2.07 -8.07 -3.84
CA LEU A 67 -1.54 -6.73 -4.12
C LEU A 67 -2.10 -6.18 -5.43
N THR A 68 -2.16 -4.85 -5.55
CA THR A 68 -2.03 -4.23 -6.85
C THR A 68 -0.57 -3.82 -7.06
N VAL A 69 -0.06 -4.00 -8.28
CA VAL A 69 1.33 -3.68 -8.62
C VAL A 69 1.33 -2.89 -9.91
N SER A 70 1.64 -1.59 -9.82
CA SER A 70 1.66 -0.66 -10.95
C SER A 70 3.08 -0.16 -11.19
N ILE A 71 3.59 -0.32 -12.40
CA ILE A 71 4.99 -0.04 -12.76
C ILE A 71 5.04 1.17 -13.68
N ASP A 72 5.93 2.12 -13.35
CA ASP A 72 6.21 3.34 -14.09
C ASP A 72 4.95 4.18 -14.41
N ASP A 73 4.39 4.08 -15.61
CA ASP A 73 3.24 4.84 -16.11
C ASP A 73 1.88 4.16 -15.85
N GLU A 74 1.88 2.97 -15.28
CA GLU A 74 0.64 2.37 -14.75
C GLU A 74 0.18 3.16 -13.53
N ILE A 75 -1.01 3.78 -13.60
CA ILE A 75 -1.46 4.72 -12.56
C ILE A 75 -1.82 4.00 -11.27
N VAL A 76 -2.79 3.06 -11.31
CA VAL A 76 -3.28 2.28 -10.16
C VAL A 76 -3.87 0.94 -10.62
N HIS A 77 -4.15 0.05 -9.67
CA HIS A 77 -4.89 -1.21 -9.85
C HIS A 77 -4.22 -2.19 -10.82
N GLY A 78 -2.90 -2.08 -11.02
CA GLY A 78 -2.16 -3.05 -11.83
C GLY A 78 -2.32 -4.46 -11.26
N ILE A 79 -2.72 -5.41 -12.10
CA ILE A 79 -2.77 -6.83 -11.71
C ILE A 79 -1.35 -7.38 -11.77
N PRO A 80 -0.84 -8.05 -10.72
CA PRO A 80 0.45 -8.72 -10.77
C PRO A 80 0.60 -9.61 -12.00
N LYS A 81 1.65 -9.38 -12.77
CA LYS A 81 1.95 -10.07 -14.03
C LYS A 81 3.16 -10.98 -13.85
N ASP A 82 3.29 -11.99 -14.70
CA ASP A 82 4.49 -12.84 -14.77
C ASP A 82 5.64 -12.08 -15.46
N ILE A 83 6.14 -11.07 -14.80
CA ILE A 83 7.26 -10.22 -15.21
C ILE A 83 8.21 -9.99 -14.04
N PHE A 84 9.42 -9.53 -14.36
CA PHE A 84 10.45 -9.18 -13.38
C PHE A 84 10.67 -7.66 -13.36
N LEU A 85 10.89 -7.12 -12.17
CA LEU A 85 11.24 -5.71 -12.00
C LEU A 85 12.62 -5.42 -12.63
N SER A 86 12.75 -4.25 -13.23
CA SER A 86 13.96 -3.81 -13.90
C SER A 86 14.58 -2.58 -13.23
N GLU A 87 15.89 -2.46 -13.32
CA GLU A 87 16.65 -1.29 -12.85
C GLU A 87 16.06 0.01 -13.41
N GLY A 88 15.93 1.02 -12.57
CA GLY A 88 15.44 2.33 -12.96
C GLY A 88 13.92 2.49 -12.98
N GLN A 89 13.16 1.45 -12.72
CA GLN A 89 11.71 1.53 -12.56
C GLN A 89 11.31 2.13 -11.21
N ILE A 90 10.09 2.64 -11.12
CA ILE A 90 9.37 2.84 -9.87
C ILE A 90 8.19 1.88 -9.85
N VAL A 91 7.89 1.31 -8.70
CA VAL A 91 6.77 0.38 -8.53
C VAL A 91 5.87 0.84 -7.39
N SER A 92 4.58 1.00 -7.69
CA SER A 92 3.55 1.29 -6.71
C SER A 92 2.92 -0.03 -6.26
N ILE A 93 3.03 -0.31 -4.98
CA ILE A 93 2.45 -1.47 -4.32
C ILE A 93 1.31 -0.97 -3.44
N ASP A 94 0.12 -1.46 -3.68
CA ASP A 94 -1.05 -1.18 -2.86
C ASP A 94 -1.58 -2.49 -2.27
N CYS A 95 -1.95 -2.46 -0.99
CA CYS A 95 -2.34 -3.62 -0.22
C CYS A 95 -3.47 -3.26 0.74
N GLY A 96 -4.44 -4.16 0.84
CA GLY A 96 -5.49 -4.09 1.85
C GLY A 96 -5.51 -5.34 2.72
N VAL A 97 -5.81 -5.15 4.00
CA VAL A 97 -5.92 -6.24 4.99
C VAL A 97 -7.26 -6.18 5.70
N ILE A 98 -7.84 -7.35 5.94
CA ILE A 98 -9.02 -7.51 6.78
C ILE A 98 -8.62 -8.32 8.03
N LYS A 99 -8.79 -7.72 9.20
CA LYS A 99 -8.59 -8.39 10.50
C LYS A 99 -9.81 -8.16 11.39
N ASN A 100 -10.43 -9.25 11.87
CA ASN A 100 -11.63 -9.19 12.73
C ASN A 100 -12.74 -8.28 12.13
N ASP A 101 -12.99 -8.41 10.82
CA ASP A 101 -13.95 -7.62 10.03
C ASP A 101 -13.61 -6.12 9.88
N PHE A 102 -12.44 -5.67 10.34
CA PHE A 102 -11.95 -4.32 10.13
C PHE A 102 -10.93 -4.27 9.00
N TYR A 103 -11.05 -3.25 8.17
CA TYR A 103 -10.25 -3.04 6.98
C TYR A 103 -9.14 -2.03 7.22
N SER A 104 -8.00 -2.28 6.58
CA SER A 104 -6.93 -1.30 6.41
C SER A 104 -6.48 -1.31 4.96
N ASP A 105 -5.98 -0.16 4.49
CA ASP A 105 -5.58 0.06 3.10
C ASP A 105 -4.43 1.06 3.06
N SER A 106 -3.38 0.76 2.29
CA SER A 106 -2.24 1.65 2.11
C SER A 106 -1.41 1.29 0.89
N ALA A 107 -0.86 2.31 0.24
CA ALA A 107 0.04 2.16 -0.89
C ALA A 107 1.41 2.79 -0.62
N ARG A 108 2.43 2.25 -1.29
CA ARG A 108 3.79 2.81 -1.35
C ARG A 108 4.31 2.75 -2.77
N THR A 109 5.00 3.82 -3.20
CA THR A 109 5.78 3.79 -4.44
C THR A 109 7.26 3.71 -4.09
N LEU A 110 7.95 2.72 -4.64
CA LEU A 110 9.32 2.34 -4.30
C LEU A 110 10.22 2.36 -5.53
N PRO A 111 11.49 2.79 -5.39
CA PRO A 111 12.46 2.70 -6.47
C PRO A 111 12.94 1.26 -6.64
N VAL A 112 13.20 0.86 -7.88
CA VAL A 112 13.83 -0.42 -8.23
C VAL A 112 15.28 -0.14 -8.63
N GLY A 113 16.22 -0.40 -7.71
CA GLY A 113 17.62 -0.02 -7.90
C GLY A 113 17.83 1.49 -7.99
N VAL A 114 18.68 1.94 -8.89
CA VAL A 114 18.98 3.35 -9.10
C VAL A 114 18.01 3.95 -10.11
N ILE A 115 17.24 4.95 -9.69
CA ILE A 115 16.26 5.65 -10.54
C ILE A 115 16.76 7.04 -10.98
N SER A 116 16.10 7.62 -11.97
CA SER A 116 16.44 8.98 -12.44
C SER A 116 16.07 10.06 -11.41
N ASP A 117 16.75 11.21 -11.48
CA ASP A 117 16.47 12.36 -10.61
C ASP A 117 15.01 12.83 -10.70
N SER A 118 14.40 12.73 -11.89
CA SER A 118 12.99 13.09 -12.08
C SER A 118 12.03 12.14 -11.34
N LYS A 119 12.30 10.85 -11.36
CA LYS A 119 11.55 9.85 -10.61
C LYS A 119 11.75 10.03 -9.09
N GLN A 120 12.99 10.23 -8.65
CA GLN A 120 13.29 10.50 -7.25
C GLN A 120 12.56 11.75 -6.75
N LYS A 121 12.60 12.85 -7.52
CA LYS A 121 11.87 14.07 -7.18
C LYS A 121 10.36 13.83 -7.09
N LEU A 122 9.78 13.01 -7.97
CA LEU A 122 8.36 12.65 -7.91
C LEU A 122 8.02 11.94 -6.58
N LEU A 123 8.81 10.95 -6.20
CA LEU A 123 8.62 10.23 -4.92
C LEU A 123 8.73 11.17 -3.72
N ASP A 124 9.74 12.03 -3.69
CA ASP A 124 9.98 12.96 -2.58
C ASP A 124 8.86 13.98 -2.42
N VAL A 125 8.39 14.56 -3.54
CA VAL A 125 7.30 15.55 -3.53
C VAL A 125 5.99 14.91 -3.10
N THR A 126 5.67 13.71 -3.60
CA THR A 126 4.44 12.99 -3.25
C THR A 126 4.44 12.60 -1.76
N LYS A 127 5.57 12.08 -1.27
CA LYS A 127 5.74 11.77 0.16
C LYS A 127 5.60 13.01 1.05
N LYS A 128 6.16 14.15 0.62
CA LYS A 128 6.01 15.42 1.33
C LYS A 128 4.55 15.90 1.34
N ALA A 129 3.85 15.79 0.21
CA ALA A 129 2.44 16.16 0.11
C ALA A 129 1.57 15.33 1.07
N LEU A 130 1.78 14.01 1.11
CA LEU A 130 1.10 13.13 2.05
C LEU A 130 1.35 13.55 3.51
N LYS A 131 2.61 13.85 3.87
CA LYS A 131 2.96 14.29 5.22
C LYS A 131 2.24 15.57 5.60
N ILE A 132 2.21 16.56 4.71
CA ILE A 132 1.49 17.82 4.93
C ILE A 132 -0.01 17.56 5.10
N GLY A 133 -0.61 16.70 4.28
CA GLY A 133 -2.02 16.31 4.42
C GLY A 133 -2.32 15.69 5.79
N ILE A 134 -1.47 14.78 6.27
CA ILE A 134 -1.60 14.16 7.60
C ILE A 134 -1.50 15.21 8.72
N GLU A 135 -0.54 16.14 8.63
CA GLU A 135 -0.36 17.21 9.62
C GLU A 135 -1.57 18.16 9.69
N ASN A 136 -2.35 18.27 8.59
CA ASN A 136 -3.58 19.06 8.55
C ASN A 136 -4.84 18.28 8.95
N ALA A 137 -4.76 16.95 9.13
CA ALA A 137 -5.88 16.11 9.56
C ALA A 137 -6.11 16.21 11.08
N VAL A 138 -6.41 17.41 11.58
CA VAL A 138 -6.57 17.70 13.01
C VAL A 138 -7.92 18.34 13.32
N VAL A 139 -8.33 18.24 14.59
CA VAL A 139 -9.58 18.86 15.06
C VAL A 139 -9.57 20.37 14.81
N GLY A 140 -10.63 20.89 14.21
CA GLY A 140 -10.79 22.30 13.84
C GLY A 140 -10.55 22.58 12.36
N ASN A 141 -9.81 21.72 11.67
CA ASN A 141 -9.61 21.84 10.23
C ASN A 141 -10.77 21.21 9.44
N LYS A 142 -10.91 21.60 8.20
CA LYS A 142 -11.88 21.05 7.25
C LYS A 142 -11.19 20.03 6.36
N VAL A 143 -11.95 19.11 5.75
CA VAL A 143 -11.42 18.16 4.74
C VAL A 143 -10.69 18.89 3.60
N PHE A 144 -11.14 20.09 3.22
CA PHE A 144 -10.49 20.92 2.21
C PHE A 144 -9.07 21.37 2.61
N ASP A 145 -8.79 21.53 3.89
CA ASP A 145 -7.45 21.93 4.37
C ASP A 145 -6.40 20.80 4.20
N ILE A 146 -6.86 19.55 4.06
CA ILE A 146 -6.01 18.40 3.78
C ILE A 146 -5.58 18.37 2.30
N SER A 147 -6.48 18.81 1.41
CA SER A 147 -6.28 18.71 -0.05
C SER A 147 -5.76 19.99 -0.71
N ASN A 148 -5.59 21.07 0.04
CA ASN A 148 -5.11 22.37 -0.43
C ASN A 148 -3.66 22.56 0.05
#